data_1e27e75c989ae849b7aacc12dd0ddb3e
#
_entry.id   1e27e75c989ae849b7aacc12dd0ddb3e
#
_cell.length_a   1.000
_cell.length_b   1.000
_cell.length_c   1.000
_cell.angle_alpha   90.00
_cell.angle_beta   90.00
_cell.angle_gamma   90.00
#
_symmetry.space_group_name_H-M   'P 1'
#
loop_
_entity.id
_entity.type
_entity.pdbx_description
1 polymer ?
#
loop_
_entity_poly.entity_id
_entity_poly.type
_entity_poly.pdbx_seq_one_letter_code
_entity_poly.pdbx_strand_id
1 'polypeptide(L)'
;MLKGIGASQGYGIGKAIIMNDMNTDYSSVEYSGEKNEKARLKNAVESFTAETQKLAEKLKKSAGEKEAEILEGHIVMLSDPFMISQMEENISAGAAAEKAVDTVCQMFIDMFSSAGDELTRQRASDVKDIKDSLLQKLLGIQTVDISTVPQGSVLVAGDLTPSMTGQINKENVTAIITEMGGITSHSAILARAMGIPAVLSVMDATQNIRNGETLICDGFKGKVFVNPSDREIKEYSQKHQEYLKQKEALKAF
;
A
#
# COMPACT_ATOMS: atom_id res chain seq x y z
N MET A 1 -5.27 -18.06 -16.01
CA MET A 1 -5.56 -16.65 -16.31
C MET A 1 -6.55 -16.12 -15.27
N LEU A 2 -6.19 -15.07 -14.58
CA LEU A 2 -7.04 -14.38 -13.62
C LEU A 2 -7.61 -13.10 -14.26
N LYS A 3 -8.71 -12.59 -13.72
CA LYS A 3 -9.38 -11.38 -14.20
C LYS A 3 -9.61 -10.40 -13.07
N GLY A 4 -9.50 -9.13 -13.39
CA GLY A 4 -9.78 -8.02 -12.49
C GLY A 4 -10.16 -6.78 -13.29
N ILE A 5 -9.96 -5.61 -12.70
CA ILE A 5 -10.24 -4.30 -13.31
C ILE A 5 -8.92 -3.71 -13.80
N GLY A 6 -8.83 -3.37 -15.08
CA GLY A 6 -7.71 -2.59 -15.61
C GLY A 6 -7.74 -1.17 -15.05
N ALA A 7 -6.86 -0.89 -14.09
CA ALA A 7 -6.86 0.37 -13.35
C ALA A 7 -5.79 1.36 -13.82
N SER A 8 -4.71 0.87 -14.40
CA SER A 8 -3.66 1.66 -15.05
C SER A 8 -3.24 0.98 -16.33
N GLN A 9 -3.27 1.72 -17.44
CA GLN A 9 -3.00 1.18 -18.77
C GLN A 9 -1.53 0.79 -18.96
N GLY A 10 -1.31 -0.25 -19.74
CA GLY A 10 -0.01 -0.77 -20.10
C GLY A 10 0.06 -2.29 -19.97
N TYR A 11 1.22 -2.82 -20.31
CA TYR A 11 1.54 -4.24 -20.20
C TYR A 11 2.77 -4.40 -19.33
N GLY A 12 2.68 -5.23 -18.28
CA GLY A 12 3.80 -5.55 -17.41
C GLY A 12 4.12 -7.05 -17.48
N ILE A 13 5.40 -7.39 -17.58
CA ILE A 13 5.87 -8.77 -17.56
C ILE A 13 6.98 -8.85 -16.52
N GLY A 14 6.91 -9.81 -15.62
CA GLY A 14 7.92 -9.95 -14.59
C GLY A 14 7.68 -11.08 -13.60
N LYS A 15 8.45 -11.07 -12.53
CA LYS A 15 8.37 -12.05 -11.45
C LYS A 15 7.49 -11.55 -10.32
N ALA A 16 6.60 -12.41 -9.84
CA ALA A 16 5.71 -12.11 -8.72
C ALA A 16 6.51 -11.88 -7.43
N ILE A 17 6.21 -10.78 -6.75
CA ILE A 17 6.57 -10.52 -5.36
C ILE A 17 5.27 -10.41 -4.58
N ILE A 18 5.01 -11.42 -3.74
CA ILE A 18 3.80 -11.46 -2.93
C ILE A 18 4.01 -10.62 -1.68
N MET A 19 3.16 -9.61 -1.51
CA MET A 19 3.08 -8.81 -0.32
C MET A 19 2.01 -9.44 0.57
N ASN A 20 2.43 -10.25 1.53
CA ASN A 20 1.49 -10.87 2.46
C ASN A 20 0.92 -9.82 3.43
N ASP A 21 -0.34 -9.99 3.81
CA ASP A 21 -0.90 -9.28 4.93
C ASP A 21 -0.06 -9.59 6.17
N MET A 22 0.29 -8.53 6.89
CA MET A 22 1.16 -8.67 8.04
C MET A 22 0.38 -9.17 9.23
N ASN A 23 0.93 -10.16 9.90
CA ASN A 23 0.38 -10.59 11.18
C ASN A 23 0.74 -9.57 12.25
N THR A 24 -0.21 -8.72 12.58
CA THR A 24 -0.12 -7.74 13.68
C THR A 24 -0.78 -8.26 14.96
N ASP A 25 -0.79 -9.58 15.16
CA ASP A 25 -1.29 -10.17 16.40
C ASP A 25 -0.40 -9.77 17.57
N TYR A 26 -1.02 -9.06 18.51
CA TYR A 26 -0.39 -8.60 19.75
C TYR A 26 -0.97 -9.30 21.00
N SER A 27 -1.70 -10.41 20.82
CA SER A 27 -2.36 -11.14 21.93
C SER A 27 -1.39 -11.62 23.01
N SER A 28 -0.12 -11.82 22.67
CA SER A 28 0.94 -12.21 23.58
C SER A 28 1.70 -11.05 24.23
N VAL A 29 1.38 -9.81 23.89
CA VAL A 29 2.05 -8.64 24.45
C VAL A 29 1.52 -8.35 25.84
N GLU A 30 2.40 -8.34 26.83
CA GLU A 30 2.08 -8.02 28.21
C GLU A 30 2.29 -6.52 28.50
N TYR A 31 1.42 -5.95 29.32
CA TYR A 31 1.57 -4.57 29.78
C TYR A 31 2.80 -4.41 30.67
N SER A 32 3.70 -3.52 30.29
CA SER A 32 5.00 -3.31 30.94
C SER A 32 5.08 -2.09 31.84
N GLY A 33 3.93 -1.47 32.13
CA GLY A 33 3.80 -0.28 32.98
C GLY A 33 3.63 1.01 32.17
N GLU A 34 2.83 1.94 32.73
CA GLU A 34 2.38 3.17 32.08
C GLU A 34 3.52 3.97 31.42
N LYS A 35 4.59 4.21 32.18
CA LYS A 35 5.73 5.00 31.70
C LYS A 35 6.41 4.35 30.49
N ASN A 36 6.57 3.02 30.53
CA ASN A 36 7.22 2.29 29.44
C ASN A 36 6.33 2.23 28.20
N GLU A 37 5.04 1.95 28.37
CA GLU A 37 4.08 1.88 27.28
C GLU A 37 3.91 3.25 26.57
N LYS A 38 3.84 4.35 27.33
CA LYS A 38 3.82 5.71 26.77
C LYS A 38 5.11 6.04 26.00
N ALA A 39 6.26 5.58 26.49
CA ALA A 39 7.53 5.75 25.79
C ALA A 39 7.58 4.94 24.47
N ARG A 40 7.08 3.69 24.49
CA ARG A 40 6.96 2.85 23.29
C ARG A 40 6.04 3.51 22.25
N LEU A 41 4.86 3.98 22.67
CA LEU A 41 3.93 4.70 21.80
C LEU A 41 4.58 5.93 21.18
N LYS A 42 5.21 6.78 22.00
CA LYS A 42 5.91 7.98 21.53
C LYS A 42 6.98 7.66 20.48
N ASN A 43 7.84 6.67 20.74
CA ASN A 43 8.86 6.25 19.81
C ASN A 43 8.28 5.73 18.48
N ALA A 44 7.17 4.97 18.53
CA ALA A 44 6.49 4.48 17.34
C ALA A 44 5.90 5.64 16.51
N VAL A 45 5.28 6.63 17.16
CA VAL A 45 4.71 7.82 16.50
C VAL A 45 5.82 8.68 15.87
N GLU A 46 6.92 8.92 16.57
CA GLU A 46 8.07 9.67 16.04
C GLU A 46 8.71 8.97 14.84
N SER A 47 8.91 7.65 14.94
CA SER A 47 9.44 6.84 13.84
C SER A 47 8.49 6.85 12.63
N PHE A 48 7.19 6.67 12.85
CA PHE A 48 6.18 6.76 11.80
C PHE A 48 6.23 8.11 11.08
N THR A 49 6.23 9.20 11.85
CA THR A 49 6.23 10.56 11.30
C THR A 49 7.48 10.81 10.45
N ALA A 50 8.66 10.44 10.95
CA ALA A 50 9.92 10.63 10.24
C ALA A 50 10.00 9.81 8.94
N GLU A 51 9.54 8.56 8.96
CA GLU A 51 9.54 7.70 7.79
C GLU A 51 8.50 8.15 6.76
N THR A 52 7.28 8.48 7.21
CA THR A 52 6.21 8.96 6.34
C THR A 52 6.58 10.28 5.65
N GLN A 53 7.26 11.18 6.37
CA GLN A 53 7.78 12.41 5.78
C GLN A 53 8.77 12.14 4.63
N LYS A 54 9.71 11.22 4.83
CA LYS A 54 10.66 10.81 3.78
C LYS A 54 9.96 10.16 2.58
N LEU A 55 8.95 9.33 2.84
CA LEU A 55 8.15 8.71 1.78
C LEU A 55 7.36 9.75 0.99
N ALA A 56 6.74 10.74 1.66
CA ALA A 56 6.02 11.82 1.01
C ALA A 56 6.96 12.64 0.10
N GLU A 57 8.16 13.00 0.57
CA GLU A 57 9.16 13.71 -0.24
C GLU A 57 9.61 12.90 -1.46
N LYS A 58 9.78 11.59 -1.32
CA LYS A 58 10.11 10.68 -2.42
C LYS A 58 8.96 10.61 -3.42
N LEU A 59 7.73 10.44 -2.93
CA LEU A 59 6.53 10.32 -3.74
C LEU A 59 6.24 11.61 -4.51
N LYS A 60 6.45 12.77 -3.90
CA LYS A 60 6.34 14.08 -4.57
C LYS A 60 7.22 14.17 -5.81
N LYS A 61 8.42 13.60 -5.77
CA LYS A 61 9.36 13.59 -6.91
C LYS A 61 9.00 12.57 -7.98
N SER A 62 8.42 11.43 -7.61
CA SER A 62 8.16 10.29 -8.51
C SER A 62 6.76 10.26 -9.11
N ALA A 63 5.76 10.77 -8.39
CA ALA A 63 4.35 10.70 -8.78
C ALA A 63 3.65 12.07 -8.79
N GLY A 64 4.09 13.02 -7.97
CA GLY A 64 3.52 14.37 -7.93
C GLY A 64 3.14 14.83 -6.53
N GLU A 65 2.74 16.09 -6.43
CA GLU A 65 2.41 16.73 -5.15
C GLU A 65 1.12 16.19 -4.54
N LYS A 66 0.09 16.01 -5.37
CA LYS A 66 -1.21 15.50 -4.92
C LYS A 66 -1.12 14.10 -4.30
N GLU A 67 -0.28 13.26 -4.86
CA GLU A 67 -0.06 11.90 -4.37
C GLU A 67 0.70 11.90 -3.03
N ALA A 68 1.61 12.86 -2.83
CA ALA A 68 2.33 13.04 -1.57
C ALA A 68 1.42 13.58 -0.45
N GLU A 69 0.42 14.42 -0.77
CA GLU A 69 -0.53 14.99 0.20
C GLU A 69 -1.27 13.91 1.01
N ILE A 70 -1.46 12.71 0.46
CA ILE A 70 -2.09 11.59 1.17
C ILE A 70 -1.23 11.19 2.39
N LEU A 71 0.08 11.01 2.18
CA LEU A 71 1.01 10.66 3.25
C LEU A 71 1.20 11.80 4.25
N GLU A 72 1.22 13.04 3.79
CA GLU A 72 1.23 14.23 4.65
C GLU A 72 -0.05 14.29 5.51
N GLY A 73 -1.20 13.92 4.94
CA GLY A 73 -2.47 13.77 5.64
C GLY A 73 -2.42 12.75 6.78
N HIS A 74 -1.70 11.63 6.61
CA HIS A 74 -1.50 10.66 7.69
C HIS A 74 -0.72 11.25 8.87
N ILE A 75 0.30 12.07 8.60
CA ILE A 75 1.05 12.77 9.66
C ILE A 75 0.14 13.73 10.41
N VAL A 76 -0.69 14.49 9.69
CA VAL A 76 -1.64 15.43 10.31
C VAL A 76 -2.67 14.70 11.17
N MET A 77 -3.24 13.59 10.68
CA MET A 77 -4.20 12.79 11.45
C MET A 77 -3.57 12.26 12.74
N LEU A 78 -2.37 11.67 12.66
CA LEU A 78 -1.70 11.11 13.83
C LEU A 78 -1.22 12.20 14.80
N SER A 79 -1.01 13.42 14.32
CA SER A 79 -0.63 14.58 15.14
C SER A 79 -1.83 15.20 15.88
N ASP A 80 -3.06 14.70 15.68
CA ASP A 80 -4.25 15.16 16.38
C ASP A 80 -4.10 14.89 17.89
N PRO A 81 -4.10 15.93 18.74
CA PRO A 81 -3.95 15.76 20.19
C PRO A 81 -4.99 14.86 20.81
N PHE A 82 -6.21 14.80 20.26
CA PHE A 82 -7.27 13.93 20.74
C PHE A 82 -6.93 12.47 20.50
N MET A 83 -6.46 12.11 19.32
CA MET A 83 -6.08 10.73 19.01
C MET A 83 -4.96 10.24 19.95
N ILE A 84 -3.92 11.03 20.15
CA ILE A 84 -2.80 10.69 21.03
C ILE A 84 -3.25 10.61 22.49
N SER A 85 -4.04 11.58 22.98
CA SER A 85 -4.52 11.56 24.38
C SER A 85 -5.39 10.33 24.67
N GLN A 86 -6.24 9.91 23.71
CA GLN A 86 -7.05 8.70 23.86
C GLN A 86 -6.19 7.43 23.94
N MET A 87 -5.11 7.34 23.15
CA MET A 87 -4.15 6.24 23.27
C MET A 87 -3.45 6.25 24.64
N GLU A 88 -3.02 7.42 25.11
CA GLU A 88 -2.37 7.55 26.43
C GLU A 88 -3.31 7.25 27.58
N GLU A 89 -4.59 7.63 27.49
CA GLU A 89 -5.62 7.29 28.49
C GLU A 89 -5.84 5.77 28.56
N ASN A 90 -5.91 5.07 27.43
CA ASN A 90 -5.98 3.61 27.41
C ASN A 90 -4.76 2.97 28.08
N ILE A 91 -3.56 3.50 27.84
CA ILE A 91 -2.33 3.03 28.49
C ILE A 91 -2.39 3.28 30.00
N SER A 92 -2.85 4.47 30.44
CA SER A 92 -3.00 4.78 31.86
C SER A 92 -4.05 3.86 32.55
N ALA A 93 -5.02 3.35 31.78
CA ALA A 93 -5.99 2.35 32.23
C ALA A 93 -5.44 0.90 32.23
N GLY A 94 -4.17 0.69 31.87
CA GLY A 94 -3.49 -0.62 31.91
C GLY A 94 -3.43 -1.38 30.58
N ALA A 95 -3.69 -0.71 29.45
CA ALA A 95 -3.53 -1.32 28.14
C ALA A 95 -2.07 -1.22 27.66
N ALA A 96 -1.54 -2.28 27.03
CA ALA A 96 -0.30 -2.18 26.26
C ALA A 96 -0.46 -1.21 25.10
N ALA A 97 0.64 -0.64 24.60
CA ALA A 97 0.62 0.37 23.53
C ALA A 97 -0.07 -0.15 22.26
N GLU A 98 0.12 -1.41 21.89
CA GLU A 98 -0.54 -2.07 20.76
C GLU A 98 -2.06 -2.06 20.92
N LYS A 99 -2.56 -2.43 22.09
CA LYS A 99 -3.99 -2.43 22.38
C LYS A 99 -4.59 -1.04 22.36
N ALA A 100 -3.86 -0.06 22.87
CA ALA A 100 -4.27 1.35 22.85
C ALA A 100 -4.39 1.88 21.43
N VAL A 101 -3.39 1.61 20.57
CA VAL A 101 -3.40 1.97 19.15
C VAL A 101 -4.57 1.30 18.43
N ASP A 102 -4.73 0.00 18.59
CA ASP A 102 -5.80 -0.74 17.90
C ASP A 102 -7.18 -0.22 18.32
N THR A 103 -7.42 -0.06 19.61
CA THR A 103 -8.72 0.40 20.15
C THR A 103 -9.07 1.80 19.61
N VAL A 104 -8.14 2.75 19.69
CA VAL A 104 -8.40 4.13 19.30
C VAL A 104 -8.52 4.26 17.78
N CYS A 105 -7.62 3.64 17.01
CA CYS A 105 -7.73 3.67 15.56
C CYS A 105 -9.02 2.98 15.08
N GLN A 106 -9.43 1.87 15.69
CA GLN A 106 -10.68 1.21 15.32
C GLN A 106 -11.90 2.12 15.56
N MET A 107 -11.92 2.87 16.65
CA MET A 107 -12.97 3.87 16.93
C MET A 107 -13.05 4.91 15.79
N PHE A 108 -11.92 5.43 15.31
CA PHE A 108 -11.89 6.38 14.20
C PHE A 108 -12.30 5.73 12.86
N ILE A 109 -11.86 4.49 12.61
CA ILE A 109 -12.26 3.72 11.41
C ILE A 109 -13.78 3.55 11.37
N ASP A 110 -14.39 3.14 12.48
CA ASP A 110 -15.84 2.95 12.58
C ASP A 110 -16.60 4.27 12.38
N MET A 111 -16.11 5.34 12.99
CA MET A 111 -16.68 6.68 12.84
C MET A 111 -16.63 7.16 11.39
N PHE A 112 -15.49 7.07 10.73
CA PHE A 112 -15.35 7.50 9.33
C PHE A 112 -16.11 6.58 8.36
N SER A 113 -16.15 5.28 8.62
CA SER A 113 -16.87 4.31 7.77
C SER A 113 -18.38 4.55 7.78
N SER A 114 -18.93 5.07 8.88
CA SER A 114 -20.35 5.41 9.02
C SER A 114 -20.73 6.77 8.46
N ALA A 115 -19.77 7.54 7.94
CA ALA A 115 -20.04 8.87 7.39
C ALA A 115 -20.86 8.78 6.09
N GLY A 116 -21.70 9.81 5.86
CA GLY A 116 -22.59 9.89 4.69
C GLY A 116 -21.87 10.20 3.38
N ASP A 117 -20.70 10.82 3.43
CA ASP A 117 -19.95 11.23 2.25
C ASP A 117 -18.73 10.32 1.98
N GLU A 118 -18.40 10.15 0.69
CA GLU A 118 -17.33 9.26 0.23
C GLU A 118 -15.93 9.72 0.68
N LEU A 119 -15.68 11.03 0.70
CA LEU A 119 -14.39 11.57 1.10
C LEU A 119 -14.07 11.25 2.56
N THR A 120 -15.07 11.38 3.44
CA THR A 120 -14.90 11.01 4.86
C THR A 120 -14.75 9.51 5.03
N ARG A 121 -15.48 8.68 4.27
CA ARG A 121 -15.31 7.22 4.29
C ARG A 121 -13.91 6.76 3.86
N GLN A 122 -13.29 7.45 2.90
CA GLN A 122 -11.91 7.15 2.49
C GLN A 122 -10.90 7.33 3.62
N ARG A 123 -11.15 8.25 4.57
CA ARG A 123 -10.30 8.44 5.76
C ARG A 123 -10.24 7.21 6.67
N ALA A 124 -11.24 6.33 6.64
CA ALA A 124 -11.17 5.07 7.36
C ALA A 124 -9.99 4.19 6.87
N SER A 125 -9.75 4.17 5.57
CA SER A 125 -8.61 3.46 4.97
C SER A 125 -7.27 4.09 5.38
N ASP A 126 -7.21 5.42 5.47
CA ASP A 126 -6.01 6.14 5.91
C ASP A 126 -5.68 5.81 7.38
N VAL A 127 -6.70 5.82 8.26
CA VAL A 127 -6.50 5.44 9.67
C VAL A 127 -6.09 3.98 9.80
N LYS A 128 -6.61 3.08 8.96
CA LYS A 128 -6.17 1.68 8.93
C LYS A 128 -4.69 1.55 8.58
N ASP A 129 -4.21 2.29 7.57
CA ASP A 129 -2.79 2.29 7.19
C ASP A 129 -1.90 2.83 8.34
N ILE A 130 -2.33 3.90 9.01
CA ILE A 130 -1.66 4.43 10.21
C ILE A 130 -1.61 3.37 11.32
N LYS A 131 -2.74 2.72 11.62
CA LYS A 131 -2.84 1.64 12.62
C LYS A 131 -1.87 0.52 12.35
N ASP A 132 -1.91 -0.03 11.14
CA ASP A 132 -1.07 -1.15 10.74
C ASP A 132 0.42 -0.77 10.81
N SER A 133 0.79 0.43 10.39
CA SER A 133 2.16 0.93 10.47
C SER A 133 2.65 1.12 11.91
N LEU A 134 1.80 1.64 12.82
CA LEU A 134 2.15 1.77 14.23
C LEU A 134 2.30 0.42 14.93
N LEU A 135 1.38 -0.53 14.67
CA LEU A 135 1.45 -1.88 15.22
C LEU A 135 2.73 -2.60 14.77
N GLN A 136 3.10 -2.47 13.50
CA GLN A 136 4.37 -3.00 12.99
C GLN A 136 5.58 -2.48 13.76
N LYS A 137 5.62 -1.17 14.02
CA LYS A 137 6.71 -0.53 14.77
C LYS A 137 6.75 -0.99 16.23
N LEU A 138 5.60 -1.06 16.88
CA LEU A 138 5.48 -1.52 18.27
C LEU A 138 5.90 -2.99 18.43
N LEU A 139 5.53 -3.85 17.47
CA LEU A 139 5.84 -5.27 17.46
C LEU A 139 7.24 -5.59 16.89
N GLY A 140 7.95 -4.59 16.35
CA GLY A 140 9.27 -4.80 15.73
C GLY A 140 9.22 -5.68 14.48
N ILE A 141 8.06 -5.69 13.78
CA ILE A 141 7.88 -6.50 12.57
C ILE A 141 8.65 -5.85 11.41
N GLN A 142 9.55 -6.61 10.81
CA GLN A 142 10.23 -6.18 9.58
C GLN A 142 9.35 -6.47 8.37
N THR A 143 9.06 -5.43 7.61
CA THR A 143 8.30 -5.53 6.36
C THR A 143 9.22 -5.82 5.18
N VAL A 144 8.66 -6.39 4.11
CA VAL A 144 9.36 -6.42 2.82
C VAL A 144 9.55 -4.96 2.37
N ASP A 145 10.81 -4.57 2.20
CA ASP A 145 11.14 -3.25 1.67
C ASP A 145 10.86 -3.22 0.17
N ILE A 146 9.71 -2.64 -0.20
CA ILE A 146 9.28 -2.53 -1.60
C ILE A 146 10.28 -1.72 -2.43
N SER A 147 11.04 -0.82 -1.80
CA SER A 147 12.03 0.00 -2.51
C SER A 147 13.21 -0.80 -3.05
N THR A 148 13.45 -1.99 -2.49
CA THR A 148 14.58 -2.87 -2.81
C THR A 148 14.19 -4.11 -3.63
N VAL A 149 12.92 -4.23 -4.03
CA VAL A 149 12.51 -5.36 -4.89
C VAL A 149 13.34 -5.39 -6.19
N PRO A 150 13.66 -6.60 -6.70
CA PRO A 150 14.44 -6.72 -7.94
C PRO A 150 13.77 -6.03 -9.12
N GLN A 151 14.59 -5.58 -10.07
CA GLN A 151 14.07 -5.08 -11.35
C GLN A 151 13.27 -6.16 -12.08
N GLY A 152 12.15 -5.77 -12.67
CA GLY A 152 11.24 -6.71 -13.32
C GLY A 152 10.25 -7.38 -12.36
N SER A 153 10.02 -6.79 -11.17
CA SER A 153 9.06 -7.31 -10.22
C SER A 153 7.62 -6.91 -10.57
N VAL A 154 6.69 -7.84 -10.35
CA VAL A 154 5.25 -7.61 -10.34
C VAL A 154 4.78 -7.72 -8.89
N LEU A 155 4.30 -6.63 -8.33
CA LEU A 155 3.78 -6.63 -6.96
C LEU A 155 2.39 -7.25 -6.92
N VAL A 156 2.18 -8.22 -6.03
CA VAL A 156 0.89 -8.88 -5.81
C VAL A 156 0.54 -8.74 -4.33
N ALA A 157 -0.60 -8.14 -4.03
CA ALA A 157 -1.01 -7.86 -2.65
C ALA A 157 -2.52 -8.04 -2.47
N GLY A 158 -2.98 -8.19 -1.24
CA GLY A 158 -4.39 -8.07 -0.89
C GLY A 158 -4.89 -6.66 -1.19
N ASP A 159 -4.18 -5.67 -0.67
CA ASP A 159 -4.35 -4.25 -0.98
C ASP A 159 -2.99 -3.54 -0.94
N LEU A 160 -2.87 -2.40 -1.61
CA LEU A 160 -1.70 -1.53 -1.52
C LEU A 160 -2.08 -0.23 -0.81
N THR A 161 -1.57 -0.08 0.40
CA THR A 161 -1.77 1.11 1.21
C THR A 161 -0.92 2.29 0.69
N PRO A 162 -1.25 3.54 1.04
CA PRO A 162 -0.41 4.69 0.69
C PRO A 162 1.03 4.56 1.17
N SER A 163 1.27 4.03 2.37
CA SER A 163 2.62 3.78 2.91
C SER A 163 3.41 2.79 2.07
N MET A 164 2.77 1.74 1.57
CA MET A 164 3.39 0.75 0.68
C MET A 164 3.69 1.36 -0.69
N THR A 165 2.74 2.07 -1.26
CA THR A 165 2.90 2.69 -2.59
C THR A 165 3.96 3.79 -2.61
N GLY A 166 4.14 4.52 -1.51
CA GLY A 166 5.22 5.50 -1.35
C GLY A 166 6.63 4.90 -1.46
N GLN A 167 6.78 3.61 -1.17
CA GLN A 167 8.05 2.89 -1.28
C GLN A 167 8.38 2.42 -2.70
N ILE A 168 7.41 2.38 -3.63
CA ILE A 168 7.60 1.82 -4.97
C ILE A 168 8.69 2.57 -5.73
N ASN A 169 9.62 1.80 -6.30
CA ASN A 169 10.54 2.28 -7.31
C ASN A 169 10.02 1.84 -8.69
N LYS A 170 9.56 2.80 -9.49
CA LYS A 170 8.99 2.55 -10.83
C LYS A 170 9.94 1.89 -11.82
N GLU A 171 11.25 1.93 -11.56
CA GLU A 171 12.25 1.27 -12.40
C GLU A 171 12.34 -0.23 -12.11
N ASN A 172 11.95 -0.64 -10.89
CA ASN A 172 12.00 -2.03 -10.46
C ASN A 172 10.66 -2.75 -10.64
N VAL A 173 9.54 -2.01 -10.51
CA VAL A 173 8.19 -2.57 -10.55
C VAL A 173 7.59 -2.42 -11.94
N THR A 174 7.27 -3.53 -12.59
CA THR A 174 6.71 -3.57 -13.95
C THR A 174 5.18 -3.62 -13.96
N ALA A 175 4.55 -4.09 -12.90
CA ALA A 175 3.10 -4.10 -12.75
C ALA A 175 2.66 -4.25 -11.29
N ILE A 176 1.39 -3.92 -11.05
CA ILE A 176 0.73 -4.03 -9.76
C ILE A 176 -0.55 -4.87 -9.93
N ILE A 177 -0.75 -5.82 -9.04
CA ILE A 177 -1.95 -6.67 -8.97
C ILE A 177 -2.45 -6.66 -7.53
N THR A 178 -3.73 -6.33 -7.31
CA THR A 178 -4.35 -6.39 -5.99
C THR A 178 -5.66 -7.14 -5.98
N GLU A 179 -6.01 -7.75 -4.85
CA GLU A 179 -7.31 -8.41 -4.65
C GLU A 179 -8.42 -7.40 -4.42
N MET A 180 -8.08 -6.26 -3.81
CA MET A 180 -9.02 -5.18 -3.51
C MET A 180 -8.71 -3.93 -4.35
N GLY A 181 -9.59 -2.95 -4.25
CA GLY A 181 -9.44 -1.66 -4.90
C GLY A 181 -10.19 -1.54 -6.22
N GLY A 182 -10.62 -0.33 -6.51
CA GLY A 182 -11.30 0.05 -7.76
C GLY A 182 -10.52 1.13 -8.50
N ILE A 183 -11.07 1.61 -9.60
CA ILE A 183 -10.44 2.62 -10.46
C ILE A 183 -10.20 3.97 -9.76
N THR A 184 -10.86 4.22 -8.65
CA THR A 184 -10.74 5.43 -7.81
C THR A 184 -9.92 5.20 -6.55
N SER A 185 -9.42 3.99 -6.31
CA SER A 185 -8.58 3.69 -5.13
C SER A 185 -7.21 4.39 -5.20
N HIS A 186 -6.56 4.54 -4.05
CA HIS A 186 -5.20 5.09 -3.96
C HIS A 186 -4.22 4.31 -4.84
N SER A 187 -4.30 2.98 -4.83
CA SER A 187 -3.48 2.10 -5.67
C SER A 187 -3.64 2.40 -7.16
N ALA A 188 -4.88 2.65 -7.63
CA ALA A 188 -5.16 2.99 -9.01
C ALA A 188 -4.62 4.38 -9.39
N ILE A 189 -4.82 5.36 -8.52
CA ILE A 189 -4.36 6.74 -8.73
C ILE A 189 -2.83 6.76 -8.83
N LEU A 190 -2.15 6.14 -7.88
CA LEU A 190 -0.69 6.07 -7.85
C LEU A 190 -0.11 5.27 -9.02
N ALA A 191 -0.69 4.12 -9.36
CA ALA A 191 -0.23 3.35 -10.50
C ALA A 191 -0.30 4.17 -11.80
N ARG A 192 -1.37 4.94 -12.01
CA ARG A 192 -1.49 5.86 -13.16
C ARG A 192 -0.47 6.99 -13.12
N ALA A 193 -0.29 7.64 -11.97
CA ALA A 193 0.68 8.73 -11.80
C ALA A 193 2.12 8.27 -12.07
N MET A 194 2.47 7.07 -11.64
CA MET A 194 3.77 6.45 -11.87
C MET A 194 3.90 5.84 -13.28
N GLY A 195 2.80 5.66 -13.99
CA GLY A 195 2.78 4.99 -15.30
C GLY A 195 3.04 3.49 -15.23
N ILE A 196 2.72 2.85 -14.08
CA ILE A 196 2.86 1.41 -13.86
C ILE A 196 1.53 0.74 -14.22
N PRO A 197 1.52 -0.30 -15.09
CA PRO A 197 0.34 -1.10 -15.39
C PRO A 197 -0.26 -1.70 -14.12
N ALA A 198 -1.60 -1.67 -13.96
CA ALA A 198 -2.24 -2.23 -12.78
C ALA A 198 -3.55 -2.92 -13.11
N VAL A 199 -3.75 -4.09 -12.48
CA VAL A 199 -5.00 -4.84 -12.48
C VAL A 199 -5.43 -5.03 -11.02
N LEU A 200 -6.57 -4.47 -10.67
CA LEU A 200 -7.12 -4.50 -9.30
C LEU A 200 -8.36 -5.38 -9.25
N SER A 201 -8.83 -5.68 -8.05
CA SER A 201 -9.97 -6.59 -7.81
C SER A 201 -9.76 -7.98 -8.45
N VAL A 202 -8.55 -8.50 -8.37
CA VAL A 202 -8.23 -9.86 -8.81
C VAL A 202 -8.46 -10.81 -7.65
N MET A 203 -9.60 -11.48 -7.64
CA MET A 203 -10.00 -12.38 -6.56
C MET A 203 -8.96 -13.46 -6.29
N ASP A 204 -8.61 -13.64 -5.00
CA ASP A 204 -7.67 -14.66 -4.52
C ASP A 204 -6.29 -14.63 -5.21
N ALA A 205 -5.83 -13.45 -5.65
CA ALA A 205 -4.55 -13.31 -6.35
C ALA A 205 -3.39 -13.81 -5.50
N THR A 206 -3.36 -13.47 -4.20
CA THR A 206 -2.29 -13.87 -3.27
C THR A 206 -2.28 -15.37 -2.97
N GLN A 207 -3.39 -16.06 -3.18
CA GLN A 207 -3.52 -17.52 -3.03
C GLN A 207 -3.20 -18.26 -4.32
N ASN A 208 -3.56 -17.68 -5.47
CA ASN A 208 -3.41 -18.29 -6.79
C ASN A 208 -2.06 -18.02 -7.46
N ILE A 209 -1.31 -17.04 -6.95
CA ILE A 209 0.02 -16.66 -7.44
C ILE A 209 1.05 -16.98 -6.37
N ARG A 210 2.16 -17.59 -6.75
CA ARG A 210 3.29 -17.88 -5.87
C ARG A 210 4.43 -16.91 -6.12
N ASN A 211 5.18 -16.64 -5.07
CA ASN A 211 6.37 -15.78 -5.16
C ASN A 211 7.35 -16.32 -6.20
N GLY A 212 7.84 -15.48 -7.09
CA GLY A 212 8.78 -15.84 -8.16
C GLY A 212 8.16 -16.40 -9.45
N GLU A 213 6.85 -16.65 -9.51
CA GLU A 213 6.18 -17.03 -10.76
C GLU A 213 6.26 -15.91 -11.79
N THR A 214 6.30 -16.29 -13.06
CA THR A 214 6.25 -15.31 -14.16
C THR A 214 4.81 -14.87 -14.40
N LEU A 215 4.60 -13.57 -14.47
CA LEU A 215 3.29 -12.96 -14.70
C LEU A 215 3.30 -12.06 -15.93
N ILE A 216 2.14 -12.01 -16.62
CA ILE A 216 1.79 -10.94 -17.54
C ILE A 216 0.60 -10.20 -16.96
N CYS A 217 0.70 -8.89 -16.83
CA CYS A 217 -0.36 -7.98 -16.41
C CYS A 217 -0.81 -7.15 -17.61
N ASP A 218 -2.07 -7.29 -18.02
CA ASP A 218 -2.72 -6.49 -19.05
C ASP A 218 -3.62 -5.44 -18.40
N GLY A 219 -3.09 -4.26 -18.18
CA GLY A 219 -3.80 -3.13 -17.57
C GLY A 219 -4.88 -2.50 -18.44
N PHE A 220 -4.96 -2.84 -19.74
CA PHE A 220 -6.06 -2.44 -20.62
C PHE A 220 -7.28 -3.32 -20.46
N LYS A 221 -7.08 -4.64 -20.38
CA LYS A 221 -8.15 -5.63 -20.38
C LYS A 221 -8.43 -6.21 -19.00
N GLY A 222 -7.69 -5.81 -17.97
CA GLY A 222 -7.84 -6.35 -16.61
C GLY A 222 -7.53 -7.85 -16.54
N LYS A 223 -6.51 -8.33 -17.25
CA LYS A 223 -6.13 -9.75 -17.30
C LYS A 223 -4.76 -9.99 -16.71
N VAL A 224 -4.63 -11.08 -15.97
CA VAL A 224 -3.37 -11.56 -15.41
C VAL A 224 -3.14 -13.00 -15.86
N PHE A 225 -2.00 -13.24 -16.49
CA PHE A 225 -1.56 -14.58 -16.88
C PHE A 225 -0.51 -15.06 -15.90
N VAL A 226 -0.73 -16.21 -15.30
CA VAL A 226 0.20 -16.87 -14.38
C VAL A 226 0.92 -17.97 -15.14
N ASN A 227 2.25 -17.95 -15.08
CA ASN A 227 3.12 -18.86 -15.82
C ASN A 227 2.75 -18.94 -17.32
N PRO A 228 2.75 -17.78 -18.02
CA PRO A 228 2.41 -17.74 -19.43
C PRO A 228 3.39 -18.57 -20.29
N SER A 229 2.91 -19.06 -21.41
CA SER A 229 3.74 -19.70 -22.41
C SER A 229 4.71 -18.72 -23.08
N ASP A 230 5.79 -19.22 -23.68
CA ASP A 230 6.76 -18.41 -24.43
C ASP A 230 6.09 -17.62 -25.57
N ARG A 231 5.05 -18.18 -26.17
CA ARG A 231 4.24 -17.50 -27.19
C ARG A 231 3.52 -16.28 -26.62
N GLU A 232 2.88 -16.44 -25.47
CA GLU A 232 2.18 -15.33 -24.79
C GLU A 232 3.17 -14.25 -24.33
N ILE A 233 4.31 -14.64 -23.79
CA ILE A 233 5.38 -13.70 -23.40
C ILE A 233 5.83 -12.89 -24.62
N LYS A 234 6.09 -13.55 -25.75
CA LYS A 234 6.51 -12.87 -26.97
C LYS A 234 5.45 -11.92 -27.51
N GLU A 235 4.18 -12.34 -27.51
CA GLU A 235 3.05 -11.53 -27.96
C GLU A 235 2.91 -10.26 -27.10
N TYR A 236 2.92 -10.41 -25.77
CA TYR A 236 2.75 -9.29 -24.85
C TYR A 236 4.01 -8.39 -24.78
N SER A 237 5.20 -8.94 -24.99
CA SER A 237 6.42 -8.13 -25.13
C SER A 237 6.35 -7.22 -26.36
N GLN A 238 5.82 -7.74 -27.48
CA GLN A 238 5.62 -6.93 -28.69
C GLN A 238 4.57 -5.83 -28.46
N LYS A 239 3.42 -6.17 -27.85
CA LYS A 239 2.39 -5.18 -27.49
C LYS A 239 2.94 -4.08 -26.55
N HIS A 240 3.78 -4.46 -25.60
CA HIS A 240 4.42 -3.51 -24.70
C HIS A 240 5.32 -2.53 -25.46
N GLN A 241 6.17 -3.02 -26.36
CA GLN A 241 7.04 -2.18 -27.15
C GLN A 241 6.25 -1.23 -28.09
N GLU A 242 5.19 -1.72 -28.71
CA GLU A 242 4.31 -0.90 -29.56
C GLU A 242 3.63 0.20 -28.73
N TYR A 243 3.13 -0.13 -27.54
CA TYR A 243 2.53 0.83 -26.62
C TYR A 243 3.52 1.92 -26.18
N LEU A 244 4.77 1.55 -25.85
CA LEU A 244 5.79 2.52 -25.46
C LEU A 244 6.12 3.48 -26.60
N LYS A 245 6.24 2.99 -27.84
CA LYS A 245 6.47 3.83 -29.02
C LYS A 245 5.32 4.82 -29.26
N GLN A 246 4.07 4.38 -29.10
CA GLN A 246 2.90 5.26 -29.21
C GLN A 246 2.89 6.33 -28.12
N LYS A 247 3.21 5.94 -26.88
CA LYS A 247 3.28 6.87 -25.74
C LYS A 247 4.38 7.92 -25.90
N GLU A 248 5.53 7.54 -26.44
CA GLU A 248 6.62 8.46 -26.74
C GLU A 248 6.24 9.42 -27.89
N ALA A 249 5.61 8.93 -28.94
CA ALA A 249 5.13 9.76 -30.02
C ALA A 249 4.12 10.84 -29.57
N LEU A 250 3.23 10.49 -28.61
CA LEU A 250 2.27 11.43 -28.04
C LEU A 250 2.89 12.50 -27.12
N LYS A 251 4.07 12.25 -26.54
CA LYS A 251 4.79 13.23 -25.73
C LYS A 251 5.59 14.24 -26.55
N ALA A 252 5.82 13.95 -27.84
CA ALA A 252 6.59 14.81 -28.75
C ALA A 252 5.74 15.91 -29.41
N PHE A 253 4.43 15.94 -29.16
CA PHE A 253 3.49 16.99 -29.55
C PHE A 253 3.03 17.79 -28.35
#